data_16a8fbd90a057439ca443495aec3098f
#
_entry.id   16a8fbd90a057439ca443495aec3098f
#
_cell.length_a   1.000
_cell.length_b   1.000
_cell.length_c   1.000
_cell.angle_alpha   90.00
_cell.angle_beta   90.00
_cell.angle_gamma   90.00
#
_symmetry.space_group_name_H-M   'P 1'
#
loop_
_entity.id
_entity.type
_entity.pdbx_description
1 polymer ?
#
loop_
_entity_poly.entity_id
_entity_poly.type
_entity_poly.pdbx_seq_one_letter_code
_entity_poly.pdbx_strand_id
1 'polypeptide(L)'
;MALSGMRAGWLPEKMRYSVTEVRAELEQLLQDQLTPLRGRFKDVGIRLAPPEGVEVVPGASLLDPATLRDHVTRFGERIGTADLRIAGVHWLGQLGYALLPPIEIAMTRSGIGLDASLSNIGILQPNGQPAEIMINDLRNTIVLPERYSGSLPLAQIGTPIDSAEALRHFVLTGLFGHTFRPLIERIHDFSGVSPKVMWGQVAYEADLFFGQLFRAAPELQTAAWEEDRAAFFQRHEWDLSDGPSPLYGPTRTTLTVDPESGEEKSRTLRSTCCLIYQVPTGRMCGACPLAPKRDTVAEKRATAGERRAAHGVAAKTA
;
A
#
# COMPACT_ATOMS: atom_id res chain seq x y z
N MET A 1 -15.60 40.68 -1.79
CA MET A 1 -16.75 40.78 -0.86
C MET A 1 -16.54 39.75 0.22
N ALA A 2 -16.39 40.18 1.46
CA ALA A 2 -15.99 39.38 2.58
C ALA A 2 -17.13 38.47 3.04
N LEU A 3 -16.90 37.14 3.11
CA LEU A 3 -17.73 36.21 3.85
C LEU A 3 -17.25 36.18 5.33
N SER A 4 -17.45 37.37 5.97
CA SER A 4 -17.33 37.48 7.43
C SER A 4 -18.73 37.23 8.00
N GLY A 5 -18.92 36.13 8.70
CA GLY A 5 -20.10 35.99 9.55
C GLY A 5 -20.77 34.61 9.72
N MET A 6 -20.07 33.49 9.60
CA MET A 6 -20.62 32.27 10.18
C MET A 6 -20.14 32.16 11.65
N ARG A 7 -21.02 32.57 12.55
CA ARG A 7 -20.81 32.43 14.01
C ARG A 7 -20.76 30.94 14.35
N ALA A 8 -19.68 30.49 14.97
CA ALA A 8 -19.47 29.17 15.58
C ALA A 8 -20.45 28.91 16.76
N GLY A 9 -21.74 29.03 16.56
CA GLY A 9 -22.72 29.06 17.64
C GLY A 9 -24.05 28.34 17.40
N TRP A 10 -24.24 27.67 16.28
CA TRP A 10 -25.58 27.18 15.91
C TRP A 10 -25.68 25.66 15.68
N LEU A 11 -24.98 24.86 16.49
CA LEU A 11 -25.40 23.46 16.65
C LEU A 11 -26.17 23.37 17.98
N PRO A 12 -27.36 22.75 17.98
CA PRO A 12 -28.08 22.47 19.21
C PRO A 12 -27.17 21.70 20.16
N GLU A 13 -27.17 22.07 21.43
CA GLU A 13 -26.32 21.49 22.49
C GLU A 13 -26.40 19.97 22.56
N LYS A 14 -27.51 19.37 22.08
CA LYS A 14 -27.77 17.93 21.98
C LYS A 14 -27.06 17.20 20.83
N MET A 15 -26.32 17.88 19.97
CA MET A 15 -25.59 17.27 18.82
C MET A 15 -24.06 17.45 18.92
N ARG A 16 -23.53 17.77 20.08
CA ARG A 16 -22.08 17.84 20.28
C ARG A 16 -21.61 16.49 20.79
N TYR A 17 -21.00 15.70 19.92
CA TYR A 17 -20.27 14.52 20.33
C TYR A 17 -19.00 14.95 21.09
N SER A 18 -18.62 14.19 22.10
CA SER A 18 -17.29 14.31 22.70
C SER A 18 -16.21 13.85 21.73
N VAL A 19 -14.97 14.26 21.93
CA VAL A 19 -13.83 13.80 21.11
C VAL A 19 -13.75 12.26 21.08
N THR A 20 -14.04 11.60 22.19
CA THR A 20 -14.04 10.14 22.30
C THR A 20 -15.13 9.50 21.44
N GLU A 21 -16.34 10.06 21.47
CA GLU A 21 -17.45 9.56 20.63
C GLU A 21 -17.17 9.76 19.14
N VAL A 22 -16.63 10.93 18.74
CA VAL A 22 -16.23 11.19 17.35
C VAL A 22 -15.19 10.16 16.88
N ARG A 23 -14.17 9.90 17.72
CA ARG A 23 -13.15 8.90 17.40
C ARG A 23 -13.74 7.51 17.25
N ALA A 24 -14.59 7.09 18.17
CA ALA A 24 -15.20 5.76 18.14
C ALA A 24 -16.10 5.56 16.91
N GLU A 25 -16.96 6.52 16.59
CA GLU A 25 -17.83 6.44 15.42
C GLU A 25 -17.06 6.50 14.09
N LEU A 26 -16.04 7.36 14.02
CA LEU A 26 -15.19 7.44 12.83
C LEU A 26 -14.37 6.14 12.65
N GLU A 27 -13.81 5.59 13.72
CA GLU A 27 -13.11 4.30 13.69
C GLU A 27 -14.05 3.21 13.19
N GLN A 28 -15.27 3.14 13.72
CA GLN A 28 -16.28 2.16 13.31
C GLN A 28 -16.63 2.30 11.82
N LEU A 29 -16.88 3.53 11.35
CA LEU A 29 -17.14 3.81 9.93
C LEU A 29 -16.02 3.27 9.04
N LEU A 30 -14.77 3.53 9.38
CA LEU A 30 -13.61 3.10 8.59
C LEU A 30 -13.41 1.58 8.66
N GLN A 31 -13.64 0.97 9.82
CA GLN A 31 -13.57 -0.48 9.99
C GLN A 31 -14.65 -1.22 9.18
N ASP A 32 -15.88 -0.68 9.14
CA ASP A 32 -16.98 -1.24 8.35
C ASP A 32 -16.67 -1.21 6.86
N GLN A 33 -16.01 -0.16 6.39
CA GLN A 33 -15.60 -0.04 5.00
C GLN A 33 -14.46 -0.98 4.62
N LEU A 34 -13.61 -1.38 5.58
CA LEU A 34 -12.57 -2.39 5.39
C LEU A 34 -13.13 -3.83 5.38
N THR A 35 -14.35 -4.03 5.86
CA THR A 35 -14.96 -5.37 5.99
C THR A 35 -14.92 -6.20 4.72
N PRO A 36 -15.20 -5.68 3.50
CA PRO A 36 -15.10 -6.47 2.27
C PRO A 36 -13.71 -7.04 1.99
N LEU A 37 -12.66 -6.41 2.54
CA LEU A 37 -11.27 -6.84 2.36
C LEU A 37 -10.83 -7.90 3.36
N ARG A 38 -11.52 -8.05 4.51
CA ARG A 38 -11.10 -8.93 5.61
C ARG A 38 -10.97 -10.41 5.26
N GLY A 39 -11.65 -10.87 4.23
CA GLY A 39 -11.52 -12.24 3.73
C GLY A 39 -10.09 -12.56 3.23
N ARG A 40 -9.39 -11.56 2.71
CA ARG A 40 -8.03 -11.68 2.16
C ARG A 40 -6.98 -10.98 3.02
N PHE A 41 -7.36 -9.93 3.74
CA PHE A 41 -6.50 -9.06 4.54
C PHE A 41 -6.99 -9.07 5.99
N LYS A 42 -6.75 -10.18 6.69
CA LYS A 42 -7.34 -10.46 8.02
C LYS A 42 -6.99 -9.42 9.09
N ASP A 43 -5.77 -8.86 8.99
CA ASP A 43 -5.20 -8.01 10.04
C ASP A 43 -5.16 -6.53 9.63
N VAL A 44 -5.85 -6.16 8.54
CA VAL A 44 -5.92 -4.76 8.11
C VAL A 44 -6.96 -4.01 8.93
N GLY A 45 -6.52 -2.98 9.61
CA GLY A 45 -7.37 -2.14 10.45
C GLY A 45 -6.78 -0.75 10.67
N ILE A 46 -7.63 0.11 11.18
CA ILE A 46 -7.25 1.44 11.62
C ILE A 46 -7.76 1.67 13.03
N ARG A 47 -6.96 2.32 13.86
CA ARG A 47 -7.31 2.73 15.20
C ARG A 47 -7.27 4.24 15.32
N LEU A 48 -8.19 4.79 16.07
CA LEU A 48 -8.19 6.21 16.44
C LEU A 48 -7.97 6.39 17.95
N ALA A 49 -7.84 5.27 18.68
CA ALA A 49 -7.46 5.23 20.09
C ALA A 49 -6.51 4.06 20.33
N PRO A 50 -5.59 4.15 21.29
CA PRO A 50 -4.66 3.08 21.60
C PRO A 50 -5.41 1.87 22.16
N PRO A 51 -5.21 0.66 21.58
CA PRO A 51 -5.81 -0.55 22.12
C PRO A 51 -5.12 -0.96 23.43
N GLU A 52 -5.88 -1.55 24.36
CA GLU A 52 -5.33 -2.05 25.61
C GLU A 52 -4.35 -3.21 25.36
N GLY A 53 -3.19 -3.16 26.05
CA GLY A 53 -2.21 -4.26 26.05
C GLY A 53 -1.47 -4.50 24.74
N VAL A 54 -1.60 -3.61 23.77
CA VAL A 54 -0.87 -3.71 22.49
C VAL A 54 0.19 -2.65 22.41
N GLU A 55 1.43 -3.04 22.09
CA GLU A 55 2.51 -2.10 21.86
C GLU A 55 2.24 -1.30 20.58
N VAL A 56 2.30 0.03 20.72
CA VAL A 56 2.20 0.97 19.61
C VAL A 56 3.56 1.62 19.39
N VAL A 57 4.19 1.36 18.27
CA VAL A 57 5.44 2.00 17.88
C VAL A 57 5.13 3.37 17.28
N PRO A 58 5.60 4.48 17.88
CA PRO A 58 5.40 5.80 17.29
C PRO A 58 6.08 5.87 15.91
N GLY A 59 5.35 6.28 14.87
CA GLY A 59 5.91 6.38 13.53
C GLY A 59 7.15 7.27 13.47
N ALA A 60 7.15 8.37 14.19
CA ALA A 60 8.30 9.28 14.28
C ALA A 60 9.58 8.61 14.81
N SER A 61 9.48 7.55 15.64
CA SER A 61 10.65 6.83 16.16
C SER A 61 11.40 6.07 15.04
N LEU A 62 10.73 5.74 13.95
CA LEU A 62 11.35 5.08 12.78
C LEU A 62 12.24 6.02 11.97
N LEU A 63 12.26 7.33 12.26
CA LEU A 63 13.22 8.25 11.66
C LEU A 63 14.62 8.11 12.29
N ASP A 64 14.73 7.50 13.48
CA ASP A 64 16.01 7.11 14.05
C ASP A 64 16.56 5.89 13.30
N PRO A 65 17.77 5.99 12.67
CA PRO A 65 18.32 4.92 11.86
C PRO A 65 18.56 3.61 12.62
N ALA A 66 18.91 3.69 13.92
CA ALA A 66 19.16 2.50 14.73
C ALA A 66 17.84 1.74 15.01
N THR A 67 16.80 2.48 15.38
CA THR A 67 15.46 1.95 15.61
C THR A 67 14.90 1.28 14.35
N LEU A 68 14.93 1.99 13.21
CA LEU A 68 14.41 1.42 11.95
C LEU A 68 15.20 0.19 11.52
N ARG A 69 16.54 0.23 11.64
CA ARG A 69 17.39 -0.92 11.30
C ARG A 69 17.08 -2.14 12.17
N ASP A 70 16.81 -1.96 13.46
CA ASP A 70 16.42 -3.03 14.37
C ASP A 70 15.10 -3.67 13.94
N HIS A 71 14.07 -2.87 13.63
CA HIS A 71 12.80 -3.37 13.11
C HIS A 71 12.97 -4.17 11.80
N VAL A 72 13.76 -3.65 10.86
CA VAL A 72 14.05 -4.34 9.59
C VAL A 72 14.83 -5.63 9.82
N THR A 73 15.80 -5.64 10.75
CA THR A 73 16.60 -6.83 11.07
C THR A 73 15.72 -7.94 11.66
N ARG A 74 14.93 -7.62 12.69
CA ARG A 74 13.99 -8.60 13.31
C ARG A 74 12.98 -9.13 12.30
N PHE A 75 12.50 -8.29 11.40
CA PHE A 75 11.63 -8.74 10.32
C PHE A 75 12.37 -9.67 9.35
N GLY A 76 13.63 -9.38 9.02
CA GLY A 76 14.48 -10.23 8.19
C GLY A 76 14.67 -11.62 8.79
N GLU A 77 15.01 -11.72 10.08
CA GLU A 77 15.13 -12.98 10.82
C GLU A 77 13.85 -13.81 10.71
N ARG A 78 12.70 -13.18 10.83
CA ARG A 78 11.39 -13.81 10.74
C ARG A 78 11.09 -14.42 9.36
N ILE A 79 11.48 -13.74 8.28
CA ILE A 79 11.33 -14.24 6.92
C ILE A 79 12.50 -15.13 6.47
N GLY A 80 13.48 -15.38 7.37
CA GLY A 80 14.61 -16.28 7.14
C GLY A 80 15.75 -15.66 6.33
N THR A 81 16.00 -14.34 6.46
CA THR A 81 17.12 -13.67 5.78
C THR A 81 17.85 -12.69 6.70
N ALA A 82 19.18 -12.68 6.60
CA ALA A 82 20.02 -11.64 7.18
C ALA A 82 20.35 -10.51 6.16
N ASP A 83 19.93 -10.64 4.92
CA ASP A 83 20.15 -9.63 3.89
C ASP A 83 19.18 -8.45 4.09
N LEU A 84 19.70 -7.32 4.60
CA LEU A 84 18.93 -6.13 4.89
C LEU A 84 18.28 -5.49 3.65
N ARG A 85 18.77 -5.80 2.44
CA ARG A 85 18.14 -5.33 1.20
C ARG A 85 16.79 -6.01 1.02
N ILE A 86 16.74 -7.33 1.22
CA ILE A 86 15.52 -8.13 1.10
C ILE A 86 14.59 -7.79 2.26
N ALA A 87 15.13 -7.80 3.48
CA ALA A 87 14.37 -7.48 4.68
C ALA A 87 13.70 -6.10 4.60
N GLY A 88 14.43 -5.07 4.16
CA GLY A 88 13.93 -3.70 4.03
C GLY A 88 12.80 -3.58 3.00
N VAL A 89 12.93 -4.20 1.83
CA VAL A 89 11.87 -4.20 0.81
C VAL A 89 10.59 -4.84 1.33
N HIS A 90 10.72 -5.98 2.04
CA HIS A 90 9.55 -6.70 2.54
C HIS A 90 8.94 -6.08 3.80
N TRP A 91 9.76 -5.48 4.65
CA TRP A 91 9.28 -4.70 5.78
C TRP A 91 8.46 -3.49 5.32
N LEU A 92 8.94 -2.75 4.29
CA LEU A 92 8.15 -1.67 3.66
C LEU A 92 6.86 -2.19 3.03
N GLY A 93 6.89 -3.35 2.40
CA GLY A 93 5.69 -3.99 1.87
C GLY A 93 4.69 -4.33 2.98
N GLN A 94 5.17 -4.85 4.12
CA GLN A 94 4.32 -5.15 5.27
C GLN A 94 3.74 -3.88 5.91
N LEU A 95 4.54 -2.81 6.01
CA LEU A 95 4.03 -1.51 6.45
C LEU A 95 2.99 -0.96 5.46
N GLY A 96 3.25 -1.09 4.15
CA GLY A 96 2.30 -0.75 3.10
C GLY A 96 0.99 -1.52 3.25
N TYR A 97 1.08 -2.81 3.53
CA TYR A 97 -0.08 -3.65 3.80
C TYR A 97 -0.93 -3.16 4.97
N ALA A 98 -0.31 -2.65 6.04
CA ALA A 98 -1.02 -2.10 7.19
C ALA A 98 -1.58 -0.70 6.96
N LEU A 99 -0.88 0.15 6.19
CA LEU A 99 -1.15 1.58 6.08
C LEU A 99 -2.00 1.98 4.86
N LEU A 100 -1.75 1.36 3.70
CA LEU A 100 -2.39 1.77 2.44
C LEU A 100 -3.90 1.56 2.44
N PRO A 101 -4.43 0.35 2.78
CA PRO A 101 -5.86 0.08 2.64
C PRO A 101 -6.75 1.02 3.46
N PRO A 102 -6.49 1.26 4.75
CA PRO A 102 -7.37 2.15 5.53
C PRO A 102 -7.31 3.60 5.05
N ILE A 103 -6.16 4.09 4.61
CA ILE A 103 -6.02 5.47 4.12
C ILE A 103 -6.66 5.63 2.74
N GLU A 104 -6.44 4.68 1.82
CA GLU A 104 -7.05 4.70 0.50
C GLU A 104 -8.58 4.59 0.59
N ILE A 105 -9.11 3.72 1.45
CA ILE A 105 -10.56 3.57 1.67
C ILE A 105 -11.16 4.83 2.30
N ALA A 106 -10.52 5.42 3.31
CA ALA A 106 -10.99 6.66 3.90
C ALA A 106 -11.13 7.76 2.83
N MET A 107 -10.14 7.89 1.95
CA MET A 107 -10.15 8.85 0.85
C MET A 107 -11.22 8.54 -0.19
N THR A 108 -11.20 7.33 -0.74
CA THR A 108 -12.00 7.00 -1.94
C THR A 108 -13.48 6.80 -1.62
N ARG A 109 -13.80 6.16 -0.50
CA ARG A 109 -15.18 5.83 -0.12
C ARG A 109 -15.85 6.87 0.75
N SER A 110 -15.10 7.51 1.63
CA SER A 110 -15.66 8.45 2.61
C SER A 110 -15.29 9.90 2.37
N GLY A 111 -14.43 10.17 1.40
CA GLY A 111 -13.94 11.53 1.17
C GLY A 111 -13.14 12.09 2.36
N ILE A 112 -12.54 11.23 3.19
CA ILE A 112 -11.82 11.63 4.39
C ILE A 112 -10.31 11.51 4.12
N GLY A 113 -9.61 12.64 4.19
CA GLY A 113 -8.17 12.71 4.15
C GLY A 113 -7.58 12.67 5.57
N LEU A 114 -7.05 11.51 5.96
CA LEU A 114 -6.34 11.34 7.21
C LEU A 114 -4.88 11.74 7.06
N ASP A 115 -4.33 12.46 8.04
CA ASP A 115 -2.90 12.77 8.09
C ASP A 115 -2.12 11.49 8.44
N ALA A 116 -1.60 10.83 7.42
CA ALA A 116 -0.82 9.60 7.52
C ALA A 116 0.69 9.85 7.59
N SER A 117 1.15 11.03 8.01
CA SER A 117 2.57 11.31 8.23
C SER A 117 3.14 10.51 9.41
N LEU A 118 4.45 10.18 9.38
CA LEU A 118 5.12 9.46 10.47
C LEU A 118 4.97 10.14 11.83
N SER A 119 4.85 11.45 11.85
CA SER A 119 4.64 12.21 13.09
C SER A 119 3.26 12.00 13.69
N ASN A 120 2.28 11.57 12.89
CA ASN A 120 0.89 11.41 13.30
C ASN A 120 0.41 9.96 13.37
N ILE A 121 1.21 8.99 12.95
CA ILE A 121 0.83 7.58 13.03
C ILE A 121 1.52 6.83 14.17
N GLY A 122 0.81 5.86 14.73
CA GLY A 122 1.34 4.76 15.49
C GLY A 122 1.20 3.46 14.70
N ILE A 123 2.16 2.56 14.85
CA ILE A 123 2.17 1.26 14.16
C ILE A 123 1.98 0.16 15.20
N LEU A 124 0.90 -0.58 15.09
CA LEU A 124 0.63 -1.74 15.91
C LEU A 124 1.40 -2.93 15.33
N GLN A 125 2.24 -3.54 16.15
CA GLN A 125 3.11 -4.63 15.74
C GLN A 125 2.89 -5.89 16.60
N PRO A 126 1.74 -6.56 16.52
CA PRO A 126 1.60 -7.84 17.17
C PRO A 126 2.64 -8.80 16.59
N ASN A 127 3.42 -9.41 17.48
CA ASN A 127 4.53 -10.30 17.09
C ASN A 127 5.63 -9.63 16.25
N GLY A 128 5.87 -8.32 16.40
CA GLY A 128 6.99 -7.60 15.79
C GLY A 128 6.87 -7.32 14.28
N GLN A 129 5.66 -7.36 13.73
CA GLN A 129 5.42 -6.92 12.34
C GLN A 129 4.28 -5.89 12.26
N PRO A 130 4.38 -4.89 11.38
CA PRO A 130 3.29 -3.97 11.13
C PRO A 130 2.01 -4.72 10.72
N ALA A 131 0.91 -4.46 11.42
CA ALA A 131 -0.38 -5.11 11.14
C ALA A 131 -1.53 -4.10 11.03
N GLU A 132 -1.64 -3.20 11.99
CA GLU A 132 -2.63 -2.12 11.99
C GLU A 132 -1.93 -0.79 12.20
N ILE A 133 -2.62 0.29 11.88
CA ILE A 133 -2.17 1.65 12.16
C ILE A 133 -3.10 2.34 13.14
N MET A 134 -2.54 3.32 13.85
CA MET A 134 -3.29 4.26 14.68
C MET A 134 -3.03 5.69 14.18
N ILE A 135 -4.08 6.48 14.02
CA ILE A 135 -3.98 7.93 13.81
C ILE A 135 -4.05 8.62 15.16
N ASN A 136 -2.97 9.32 15.52
CA ASN A 136 -2.82 9.93 16.84
C ASN A 136 -3.70 11.18 17.01
N ASP A 137 -3.79 12.00 15.97
CA ASP A 137 -4.46 13.28 15.99
C ASP A 137 -5.33 13.50 14.75
N LEU A 138 -6.56 13.91 14.94
CA LEU A 138 -7.53 14.17 13.87
C LEU A 138 -7.60 15.65 13.46
N ARG A 139 -6.87 16.55 14.14
CA ARG A 139 -6.94 18.01 13.88
C ARG A 139 -6.61 18.42 12.45
N ASN A 140 -5.75 17.64 11.79
CA ASN A 140 -5.36 17.86 10.40
C ASN A 140 -6.23 17.08 9.40
N THR A 141 -7.27 16.39 9.86
CA THR A 141 -8.18 15.67 8.95
C THR A 141 -8.92 16.65 8.05
N ILE A 142 -9.01 16.32 6.78
CA ILE A 142 -9.83 17.07 5.80
C ILE A 142 -10.96 16.20 5.29
N VAL A 143 -12.04 16.82 4.86
CA VAL A 143 -13.23 16.08 4.38
C VAL A 143 -13.77 16.69 3.11
N LEU A 144 -14.03 15.86 2.11
CA LEU A 144 -14.73 16.21 0.88
C LEU A 144 -16.24 15.92 1.08
N PRO A 145 -17.09 16.94 1.32
CA PRO A 145 -18.48 16.75 1.73
C PRO A 145 -19.32 15.91 0.78
N GLU A 146 -19.08 16.03 -0.52
CA GLU A 146 -19.83 15.32 -1.56
C GLU A 146 -19.60 13.80 -1.57
N ARG A 147 -18.48 13.33 -0.98
CA ARG A 147 -18.16 11.90 -0.83
C ARG A 147 -18.45 11.36 0.57
N TYR A 148 -18.67 12.24 1.53
CA TYR A 148 -18.86 11.82 2.91
C TYR A 148 -20.22 11.14 3.10
N SER A 149 -20.20 9.89 3.59
CA SER A 149 -21.40 9.07 3.82
C SER A 149 -21.67 8.75 5.29
N GLY A 150 -20.91 9.32 6.23
CA GLY A 150 -21.06 9.08 7.66
C GLY A 150 -22.17 9.93 8.30
N SER A 151 -22.49 9.61 9.56
CA SER A 151 -23.53 10.28 10.37
C SER A 151 -23.00 11.48 11.16
N LEU A 152 -21.69 11.56 11.39
CA LEU A 152 -21.09 12.64 12.18
C LEU A 152 -21.15 13.98 11.44
N PRO A 153 -21.36 15.10 12.16
CA PRO A 153 -21.23 16.42 11.57
C PRO A 153 -19.81 16.67 11.00
N LEU A 154 -19.70 17.12 9.76
CA LEU A 154 -18.42 17.33 9.08
C LEU A 154 -17.44 18.19 9.89
N ALA A 155 -17.92 19.26 10.53
CA ALA A 155 -17.10 20.13 11.36
C ALA A 155 -16.47 19.46 12.60
N GLN A 156 -16.93 18.28 12.96
CA GLN A 156 -16.36 17.48 14.06
C GLN A 156 -15.33 16.44 13.57
N ILE A 157 -15.35 16.12 12.27
CA ILE A 157 -14.42 15.16 11.67
C ILE A 157 -13.14 15.85 11.19
N GLY A 158 -13.30 16.98 10.50
CA GLY A 158 -12.16 17.67 9.91
C GLY A 158 -12.56 18.96 9.19
N THR A 159 -11.60 19.56 8.49
CA THR A 159 -11.81 20.75 7.69
C THR A 159 -12.45 20.38 6.35
N PRO A 160 -13.63 20.91 6.03
CA PRO A 160 -14.23 20.71 4.71
C PRO A 160 -13.38 21.30 3.59
N ILE A 161 -13.27 20.57 2.50
CA ILE A 161 -12.62 20.99 1.25
C ILE A 161 -13.60 20.86 0.09
N ASP A 162 -13.32 21.54 -1.02
CA ASP A 162 -14.18 21.64 -2.19
C ASP A 162 -13.68 20.86 -3.42
N SER A 163 -12.56 20.14 -3.27
CA SER A 163 -11.86 19.54 -4.41
C SER A 163 -11.34 18.14 -4.10
N ALA A 164 -11.70 17.18 -4.94
CA ALA A 164 -11.14 15.83 -4.91
C ALA A 164 -9.62 15.83 -5.20
N GLU A 165 -9.13 16.81 -5.95
CA GLU A 165 -7.69 16.96 -6.20
C GLU A 165 -6.95 17.39 -4.94
N ALA A 166 -7.50 18.34 -4.17
CA ALA A 166 -6.95 18.73 -2.87
C ALA A 166 -6.93 17.56 -1.89
N LEU A 167 -7.99 16.71 -1.88
CA LEU A 167 -8.04 15.50 -1.07
C LEU A 167 -6.92 14.52 -1.45
N ARG A 168 -6.77 14.23 -2.74
CA ARG A 168 -5.70 13.35 -3.26
C ARG A 168 -4.32 13.89 -2.94
N HIS A 169 -4.09 15.17 -3.17
CA HIS A 169 -2.80 15.82 -2.88
C HIS A 169 -2.44 15.71 -1.39
N PHE A 170 -3.39 15.95 -0.50
CA PHE A 170 -3.20 15.83 0.94
C PHE A 170 -2.79 14.40 1.34
N VAL A 171 -3.53 13.41 0.86
CA VAL A 171 -3.27 11.98 1.15
C VAL A 171 -1.94 11.54 0.56
N LEU A 172 -1.63 11.90 -0.70
CA LEU A 172 -0.35 11.59 -1.32
C LEU A 172 0.82 12.19 -0.55
N THR A 173 0.69 13.45 -0.11
CA THR A 173 1.72 14.15 0.66
C THR A 173 1.99 13.47 1.99
N GLY A 174 0.97 13.19 2.79
CA GLY A 174 1.10 12.54 4.09
C GLY A 174 1.66 11.13 3.97
N LEU A 175 1.06 10.32 3.08
CA LEU A 175 1.36 8.91 2.94
C LEU A 175 2.72 8.67 2.26
N PHE A 176 2.92 9.22 1.08
CA PHE A 176 4.13 8.93 0.30
C PHE A 176 5.25 9.94 0.55
N GLY A 177 4.92 11.22 0.72
CA GLY A 177 5.91 12.28 0.98
C GLY A 177 6.48 12.23 2.39
N HIS A 178 5.62 12.10 3.40
CA HIS A 178 6.01 12.22 4.80
C HIS A 178 6.14 10.88 5.54
N THR A 179 5.77 9.77 4.90
CA THR A 179 5.90 8.43 5.49
C THR A 179 6.82 7.53 4.67
N PHE A 180 6.46 7.16 3.45
CA PHE A 180 7.29 6.21 2.71
C PHE A 180 8.63 6.78 2.25
N ARG A 181 8.68 8.04 1.79
CA ARG A 181 9.93 8.63 1.31
C ARG A 181 11.05 8.62 2.36
N PRO A 182 10.87 9.18 3.57
CA PRO A 182 11.94 9.19 4.56
C PRO A 182 12.33 7.79 5.02
N LEU A 183 11.41 6.83 5.07
CA LEU A 183 11.73 5.43 5.39
C LEU A 183 12.54 4.78 4.29
N ILE A 184 12.20 5.00 3.02
CA ILE A 184 12.95 4.49 1.86
C ILE A 184 14.37 5.03 1.84
N GLU A 185 14.55 6.33 2.08
CA GLU A 185 15.86 6.96 2.17
C GLU A 185 16.70 6.34 3.29
N ARG A 186 16.14 6.19 4.49
CA ARG A 186 16.83 5.57 5.62
C ARG A 186 17.18 4.10 5.40
N ILE A 187 16.27 3.32 4.82
CA ILE A 187 16.55 1.92 4.49
C ILE A 187 17.63 1.83 3.41
N HIS A 188 17.62 2.71 2.43
CA HIS A 188 18.68 2.80 1.44
C HIS A 188 20.06 3.02 2.09
N ASP A 189 20.14 3.97 3.01
CA ASP A 189 21.39 4.37 3.69
C ASP A 189 22.08 3.18 4.38
N PHE A 190 21.34 2.32 5.08
CA PHE A 190 21.96 1.21 5.80
C PHE A 190 21.98 -0.13 5.06
N SER A 191 21.14 -0.32 4.04
CA SER A 191 21.04 -1.59 3.32
C SER A 191 21.65 -1.56 1.92
N GLY A 192 21.78 -0.38 1.31
CA GLY A 192 22.20 -0.21 -0.08
C GLY A 192 21.18 -0.67 -1.13
N VAL A 193 19.96 -1.07 -0.72
CA VAL A 193 18.91 -1.44 -1.68
C VAL A 193 18.45 -0.19 -2.45
N SER A 194 18.27 -0.33 -3.76
CA SER A 194 17.85 0.80 -4.60
C SER A 194 16.48 1.36 -4.19
N PRO A 195 16.34 2.70 -4.03
CA PRO A 195 15.05 3.34 -3.80
C PRO A 195 14.00 2.95 -4.84
N LYS A 196 14.38 2.75 -6.11
CA LYS A 196 13.48 2.30 -7.17
C LYS A 196 12.83 0.94 -6.85
N VAL A 197 13.55 0.02 -6.24
CA VAL A 197 13.02 -1.30 -5.86
C VAL A 197 12.00 -1.16 -4.73
N MET A 198 12.31 -0.33 -3.73
CA MET A 198 11.45 -0.06 -2.60
C MET A 198 10.17 0.67 -3.00
N TRP A 199 10.29 1.72 -3.80
CA TRP A 199 9.13 2.42 -4.36
C TRP A 199 8.26 1.49 -5.20
N GLY A 200 8.88 0.62 -6.00
CA GLY A 200 8.13 -0.37 -6.76
C GLY A 200 7.42 -1.42 -5.90
N GLN A 201 7.91 -1.70 -4.69
CA GLN A 201 7.19 -2.51 -3.70
C GLN A 201 5.97 -1.76 -3.17
N VAL A 202 6.16 -0.52 -2.72
CA VAL A 202 5.07 0.32 -2.17
C VAL A 202 3.99 0.58 -3.21
N ALA A 203 4.38 0.99 -4.42
CA ALA A 203 3.45 1.24 -5.53
C ALA A 203 2.65 -0.02 -5.93
N TYR A 204 3.30 -1.19 -5.93
CA TYR A 204 2.62 -2.44 -6.21
C TYR A 204 1.59 -2.80 -5.14
N GLU A 205 1.91 -2.62 -3.85
CA GLU A 205 0.95 -2.88 -2.78
C GLU A 205 -0.24 -1.92 -2.89
N ALA A 206 -0.01 -0.63 -3.12
CA ALA A 206 -1.07 0.35 -3.30
C ALA A 206 -2.00 -0.03 -4.47
N ASP A 207 -1.46 -0.31 -5.68
CA ASP A 207 -2.28 -0.74 -6.83
C ASP A 207 -2.99 -2.08 -6.58
N LEU A 208 -2.36 -2.98 -5.83
CA LEU A 208 -2.96 -4.25 -5.44
C LEU A 208 -4.23 -4.03 -4.59
N PHE A 209 -4.20 -3.09 -3.64
CA PHE A 209 -5.36 -2.78 -2.80
C PHE A 209 -6.49 -2.17 -3.59
N PHE A 210 -6.22 -1.20 -4.45
CA PHE A 210 -7.25 -0.67 -5.37
C PHE A 210 -7.90 -1.81 -6.17
N GLY A 211 -7.10 -2.71 -6.74
CA GLY A 211 -7.61 -3.85 -7.49
C GLY A 211 -8.35 -4.90 -6.65
N GLN A 212 -7.99 -5.08 -5.37
CA GLN A 212 -8.68 -6.02 -4.47
C GLN A 212 -10.01 -5.45 -3.97
N LEU A 213 -10.03 -4.17 -3.60
CA LEU A 213 -11.26 -3.48 -3.21
C LEU A 213 -12.30 -3.59 -4.33
N PHE A 214 -11.88 -3.33 -5.56
CA PHE A 214 -12.71 -3.49 -6.75
C PHE A 214 -13.31 -4.91 -6.88
N ARG A 215 -12.49 -5.95 -6.69
CA ARG A 215 -12.97 -7.33 -6.77
C ARG A 215 -13.89 -7.73 -5.62
N ALA A 216 -13.65 -7.18 -4.42
CA ALA A 216 -14.44 -7.48 -3.23
C ALA A 216 -15.79 -6.73 -3.21
N ALA A 217 -15.84 -5.56 -3.83
CA ALA A 217 -17.00 -4.67 -3.84
C ALA A 217 -17.09 -3.95 -5.21
N PRO A 218 -17.50 -4.68 -6.28
CA PRO A 218 -17.57 -4.12 -7.64
C PRO A 218 -18.47 -2.90 -7.78
N GLU A 219 -19.48 -2.79 -6.91
CA GLU A 219 -20.39 -1.65 -6.84
C GLU A 219 -19.70 -0.34 -6.45
N LEU A 220 -18.47 -0.41 -5.93
CA LEU A 220 -17.66 0.76 -5.58
C LEU A 220 -16.83 1.28 -6.76
N GLN A 221 -16.83 0.58 -7.89
CA GLN A 221 -16.18 1.05 -9.09
C GLN A 221 -16.98 2.22 -9.70
N THR A 222 -16.76 3.39 -9.14
CA THR A 222 -17.32 4.64 -9.63
C THR A 222 -16.28 5.39 -10.47
N ALA A 223 -16.73 6.38 -11.25
CA ALA A 223 -15.81 7.28 -11.97
C ALA A 223 -14.82 7.96 -11.02
N ALA A 224 -15.27 8.38 -9.84
CA ALA A 224 -14.42 8.99 -8.83
C ALA A 224 -13.31 8.03 -8.33
N TRP A 225 -13.61 6.75 -8.19
CA TRP A 225 -12.65 5.74 -7.79
C TRP A 225 -11.58 5.49 -8.88
N GLU A 226 -12.01 5.42 -10.15
CA GLU A 226 -11.08 5.29 -11.28
C GLU A 226 -10.18 6.53 -11.41
N GLU A 227 -10.72 7.73 -11.18
CA GLU A 227 -9.94 8.97 -11.14
C GLU A 227 -8.90 8.97 -10.01
N ASP A 228 -9.27 8.50 -8.81
CA ASP A 228 -8.35 8.39 -7.70
C ASP A 228 -7.21 7.42 -8.03
N ARG A 229 -7.55 6.23 -8.54
CA ARG A 229 -6.56 5.25 -8.96
C ARG A 229 -5.64 5.77 -10.07
N ALA A 230 -6.20 6.47 -11.06
CA ALA A 230 -5.42 7.07 -12.13
C ALA A 230 -4.47 8.15 -11.62
N ALA A 231 -4.90 8.96 -10.65
CA ALA A 231 -4.07 9.99 -10.03
C ALA A 231 -2.85 9.39 -9.31
N PHE A 232 -2.98 8.21 -8.70
CA PHE A 232 -1.87 7.52 -8.04
C PHE A 232 -0.88 6.90 -9.04
N PHE A 233 -1.36 6.19 -10.07
CA PHE A 233 -0.53 5.25 -10.85
C PHE A 233 -0.37 5.59 -12.33
N GLN A 234 -1.14 6.54 -12.86
CA GLN A 234 -1.12 6.88 -14.29
C GLN A 234 -0.56 8.28 -14.56
N ARG A 235 -0.37 9.11 -13.53
CA ARG A 235 0.34 10.39 -13.68
C ARG A 235 1.84 10.15 -13.67
N HIS A 236 2.52 10.62 -14.72
CA HIS A 236 3.96 10.54 -14.82
C HIS A 236 4.66 11.59 -13.95
N GLU A 237 4.04 12.73 -13.76
CA GLU A 237 4.52 13.81 -12.94
C GLU A 237 4.28 13.53 -11.46
N TRP A 238 5.21 13.96 -10.62
CA TRP A 238 5.14 13.78 -9.18
C TRP A 238 4.99 15.13 -8.50
N ASP A 239 3.80 15.40 -7.97
CA ASP A 239 3.48 16.69 -7.33
C ASP A 239 4.32 16.98 -6.06
N LEU A 240 5.07 16.01 -5.57
CA LEU A 240 5.84 16.11 -4.33
C LEU A 240 7.35 16.31 -4.57
N SER A 241 7.82 16.32 -5.80
CA SER A 241 9.23 16.57 -6.16
C SER A 241 9.42 16.77 -7.67
N ASP A 242 10.54 17.41 -8.05
CA ASP A 242 10.95 17.57 -9.44
C ASP A 242 11.39 16.24 -10.06
N GLY A 243 10.48 15.46 -10.55
CA GLY A 243 10.82 14.18 -11.18
C GLY A 243 9.62 13.30 -11.49
N PRO A 244 9.84 12.15 -12.13
CA PRO A 244 8.77 11.24 -12.43
C PRO A 244 8.21 10.60 -11.16
N SER A 245 6.90 10.36 -11.14
CA SER A 245 6.23 9.70 -10.03
C SER A 245 6.81 8.30 -9.79
N PRO A 246 7.31 8.00 -8.58
CA PRO A 246 7.80 6.66 -8.26
C PRO A 246 6.67 5.62 -8.16
N LEU A 247 5.41 6.08 -8.16
CA LEU A 247 4.22 5.23 -8.17
C LEU A 247 3.75 4.90 -9.60
N TYR A 248 4.29 5.58 -10.62
CA TYR A 248 3.85 5.41 -12.00
C TYR A 248 4.10 3.99 -12.53
N GLY A 249 3.06 3.36 -13.08
CA GLY A 249 3.14 2.07 -13.74
C GLY A 249 3.70 0.94 -12.86
N PRO A 250 3.14 0.67 -11.66
CA PRO A 250 3.66 -0.35 -10.75
C PRO A 250 3.57 -1.76 -11.30
N THR A 251 2.67 -1.96 -12.26
CA THR A 251 2.44 -3.24 -12.93
C THR A 251 2.43 -3.07 -14.45
N ARG A 252 2.66 -4.16 -15.14
CA ARG A 252 2.53 -4.26 -16.59
C ARG A 252 1.80 -5.55 -16.97
N THR A 253 0.97 -5.49 -17.99
CA THR A 253 0.33 -6.67 -18.55
C THR A 253 1.24 -7.28 -19.62
N THR A 254 1.38 -8.61 -19.60
CA THR A 254 2.06 -9.39 -20.64
C THR A 254 1.16 -10.52 -21.08
N LEU A 255 1.26 -10.89 -22.36
CA LEU A 255 0.64 -12.08 -22.89
C LEU A 255 1.63 -13.24 -22.75
N THR A 256 1.16 -14.35 -22.26
CA THR A 256 1.89 -15.62 -22.21
C THR A 256 1.07 -16.65 -22.95
N VAL A 257 1.73 -17.48 -23.76
CA VAL A 257 1.07 -18.61 -24.43
C VAL A 257 1.27 -19.83 -23.57
N ASP A 258 0.18 -20.49 -23.22
CA ASP A 258 0.24 -21.76 -22.48
C ASP A 258 0.85 -22.82 -23.43
N PRO A 259 1.96 -23.46 -23.04
CA PRO A 259 2.71 -24.36 -23.93
C PRO A 259 1.94 -25.65 -24.27
N GLU A 260 0.97 -26.05 -23.43
CA GLU A 260 0.20 -27.29 -23.66
C GLU A 260 -1.06 -27.03 -24.47
N SER A 261 -1.76 -25.94 -24.21
CA SER A 261 -3.03 -25.61 -24.88
C SER A 261 -2.90 -24.65 -26.06
N GLY A 262 -1.78 -23.92 -26.16
CA GLY A 262 -1.60 -22.83 -27.13
C GLY A 262 -2.45 -21.59 -26.82
N GLU A 263 -3.13 -21.56 -25.67
CA GLU A 263 -4.02 -20.48 -25.26
C GLU A 263 -3.24 -19.27 -24.82
N GLU A 264 -3.61 -18.08 -25.30
CA GLU A 264 -3.07 -16.81 -24.83
C GLU A 264 -3.68 -16.45 -23.48
N LYS A 265 -2.83 -16.31 -22.46
CA LYS A 265 -3.21 -15.87 -21.12
C LYS A 265 -2.59 -14.51 -20.80
N SER A 266 -3.44 -13.57 -20.42
CA SER A 266 -3.00 -12.28 -19.89
C SER A 266 -2.46 -12.45 -18.47
N ARG A 267 -1.26 -11.95 -18.22
CA ARG A 267 -0.63 -11.97 -16.89
C ARG A 267 -0.17 -10.58 -16.49
N THR A 268 -0.56 -10.16 -15.30
CA THR A 268 -0.07 -8.91 -14.69
C THR A 268 1.20 -9.20 -13.92
N LEU A 269 2.27 -8.50 -14.27
CA LEU A 269 3.58 -8.58 -13.63
C LEU A 269 3.93 -7.26 -12.97
N ARG A 270 4.70 -7.32 -11.89
CA ARG A 270 5.29 -6.13 -11.26
C ARG A 270 6.31 -5.49 -12.19
N SER A 271 6.44 -4.16 -12.12
CA SER A 271 7.48 -3.43 -12.86
C SER A 271 8.87 -3.62 -12.24
N THR A 272 8.93 -3.89 -10.93
CA THR A 272 10.18 -4.12 -10.19
C THR A 272 10.16 -5.46 -9.46
N CYS A 273 11.33 -6.06 -9.25
CA CYS A 273 11.49 -7.30 -8.50
C CYS A 273 11.51 -7.02 -7.00
N CYS A 274 10.76 -7.79 -6.19
CA CYS A 274 10.75 -7.68 -4.74
C CYS A 274 11.86 -8.47 -4.03
N LEU A 275 12.72 -9.16 -4.76
CA LEU A 275 13.86 -9.96 -4.28
C LEU A 275 13.49 -11.21 -3.44
N ILE A 276 12.21 -11.48 -3.12
CA ILE A 276 11.79 -12.58 -2.23
C ILE A 276 12.33 -13.94 -2.68
N TYR A 277 12.55 -14.16 -3.97
CA TYR A 277 13.09 -15.43 -4.48
C TYR A 277 14.53 -15.72 -4.01
N GLN A 278 15.22 -14.73 -3.43
CA GLN A 278 16.58 -14.88 -2.88
C GLN A 278 16.56 -15.36 -1.42
N VAL A 279 15.43 -15.35 -0.75
CA VAL A 279 15.29 -15.95 0.58
C VAL A 279 15.40 -17.48 0.43
N PRO A 280 16.10 -18.22 1.33
CA PRO A 280 16.31 -19.66 1.20
C PRO A 280 15.02 -20.47 1.02
N THR A 281 13.95 -20.07 1.68
CA THR A 281 12.59 -20.65 1.54
C THR A 281 11.70 -19.92 0.56
N GLY A 282 12.23 -18.84 -0.07
CA GLY A 282 11.48 -17.94 -0.92
C GLY A 282 11.14 -18.57 -2.28
N ARG A 283 9.89 -18.38 -2.69
CA ARG A 283 9.43 -18.70 -4.04
C ARG A 283 9.26 -17.40 -4.83
N MET A 284 9.29 -17.51 -6.13
CA MET A 284 8.92 -16.37 -6.98
C MET A 284 7.49 -15.93 -6.67
N CYS A 285 7.28 -14.62 -6.48
CA CYS A 285 5.93 -14.10 -6.26
C CYS A 285 5.06 -14.30 -7.52
N GLY A 286 3.74 -14.37 -7.34
CA GLY A 286 2.80 -14.60 -8.43
C GLY A 286 2.88 -13.58 -9.58
N ALA A 287 3.31 -12.35 -9.28
CA ALA A 287 3.50 -11.26 -10.26
C ALA A 287 4.98 -11.00 -10.58
N CYS A 288 5.86 -12.01 -10.44
CA CYS A 288 7.30 -11.84 -10.58
C CYS A 288 7.70 -11.42 -12.01
N PRO A 289 8.43 -10.30 -12.18
CA PRO A 289 8.87 -9.86 -13.51
C PRO A 289 9.96 -10.76 -14.10
N LEU A 290 10.56 -11.66 -13.32
CA LEU A 290 11.59 -12.60 -13.75
C LEU A 290 11.01 -13.95 -14.18
N ALA A 291 9.74 -14.24 -13.86
CA ALA A 291 9.10 -15.52 -14.19
C ALA A 291 9.14 -15.85 -15.70
N PRO A 292 8.79 -14.92 -16.64
CA PRO A 292 8.83 -15.21 -18.07
C PRO A 292 10.23 -15.60 -18.59
N LYS A 293 11.29 -15.08 -17.95
CA LYS A 293 12.68 -15.42 -18.34
C LYS A 293 13.06 -16.85 -17.93
N ARG A 294 12.47 -17.36 -16.85
CA ARG A 294 12.72 -18.75 -16.41
C ARG A 294 11.96 -19.75 -17.22
N ASP A 295 10.72 -19.43 -17.58
CA ASP A 295 9.90 -20.29 -18.44
C ASP A 295 10.59 -20.49 -19.80
N THR A 296 11.08 -19.43 -20.44
CA THR A 296 11.87 -19.52 -21.68
C THR A 296 13.19 -20.27 -21.54
N VAL A 297 13.82 -20.29 -20.38
CA VAL A 297 15.05 -21.08 -20.12
C VAL A 297 14.72 -22.55 -19.89
N ALA A 298 13.60 -22.86 -19.23
CA ALA A 298 13.12 -24.23 -19.06
C ALA A 298 12.72 -24.85 -20.41
N GLU A 299 12.01 -24.11 -21.27
CA GLU A 299 11.67 -24.52 -22.64
C GLU A 299 12.92 -24.77 -23.49
N LYS A 300 13.92 -23.87 -23.43
CA LYS A 300 15.20 -24.07 -24.15
C LYS A 300 15.96 -25.28 -23.66
N ARG A 301 15.86 -25.65 -22.39
CA ARG A 301 16.47 -26.86 -21.83
C ARG A 301 15.72 -28.12 -22.23
N ALA A 302 14.38 -28.07 -22.23
CA ALA A 302 13.55 -29.19 -22.69
C ALA A 302 13.82 -29.50 -24.17
N THR A 303 13.74 -28.50 -25.04
CA THR A 303 14.04 -28.65 -26.48
C THR A 303 15.49 -29.08 -26.75
N ALA A 304 16.45 -28.67 -25.95
CA ALA A 304 17.85 -29.15 -26.06
C ALA A 304 18.00 -30.60 -25.59
N GLY A 305 17.21 -31.04 -24.60
CA GLY A 305 17.14 -32.40 -24.13
C GLY A 305 16.54 -33.34 -25.19
N GLU A 306 15.42 -32.93 -25.80
CA GLU A 306 14.76 -33.66 -26.87
C GLU A 306 15.66 -33.80 -28.11
N ARG A 307 16.37 -32.76 -28.53
CA ARG A 307 17.35 -32.79 -29.63
C ARG A 307 18.52 -33.75 -29.34
N ARG A 308 19.00 -33.82 -28.09
CA ARG A 308 20.05 -34.78 -27.71
C ARG A 308 19.52 -36.22 -27.68
N ALA A 309 18.30 -36.43 -27.25
CA ALA A 309 17.64 -37.76 -27.30
C ALA A 309 17.45 -38.24 -28.73
N ALA A 310 16.99 -37.34 -29.63
CA ALA A 310 16.82 -37.67 -31.06
C ALA A 310 18.15 -37.99 -31.74
N HIS A 311 19.24 -37.28 -31.44
CA HIS A 311 20.59 -37.58 -31.97
C HIS A 311 21.22 -38.84 -31.36
N GLY A 312 20.90 -39.16 -30.10
CA GLY A 312 21.41 -40.37 -29.43
C GLY A 312 20.77 -41.68 -29.98
N VAL A 313 19.57 -41.60 -30.52
CA VAL A 313 18.88 -42.75 -31.17
C VAL A 313 19.42 -43.00 -32.57
N ALA A 314 19.76 -41.97 -33.33
CA ALA A 314 20.32 -42.09 -34.67
C ALA A 314 21.76 -42.68 -34.71
N ALA A 315 22.53 -42.57 -33.62
CA ALA A 315 23.89 -43.10 -33.54
C ALA A 315 23.98 -44.59 -33.10
N LYS A 316 22.84 -45.24 -32.82
CA LYS A 316 22.79 -46.66 -32.42
C LYS A 316 22.25 -47.60 -33.50
N THR A 317 21.93 -47.05 -34.66
CA THR A 317 21.35 -47.80 -35.82
C THR A 317 22.23 -47.71 -37.08
N ALA A 318 23.52 -47.33 -36.94
CA ALA A 318 24.50 -47.34 -38.01
C ALA A 318 25.61 -48.38 -37.77
#